data_f1c50398792e32207530a0a41a4c9ff4
#
_entry.id   f1c50398792e32207530a0a41a4c9ff4
#
_cell.length_a   1.000
_cell.length_b   1.000
_cell.length_c   1.000
_cell.angle_alpha   90.00
_cell.angle_beta   90.00
_cell.angle_gamma   90.00
#
_symmetry.space_group_name_H-M   'P 1'
#
loop_
_entity.id
_entity.type
_entity.pdbx_description
1 polymer ?
#
loop_
_entity_poly.entity_id
_entity_poly.type
_entity_poly.pdbx_seq_one_letter_code
_entity_poly.pdbx_strand_id
1 'polypeptide(L)'
;MKTVADNRQQPLVSFILTDYNLPTGMLCECIDSILRLTLRPEEREIIIVDDGSDNSPMNDLLHYGDDVIYVRQKNGGVSTARNTGMAMAKGVFIQLIDGDDRLIQAPYEHCLDIIRHQKDADVVMFDFTHDEGRQASTFTTPRAKSGTELMRSENIRGTACCYLFRQSVRSQLTFTPGIRYGEDEEFTPQLLIRAERVYLTEAKAYFYRERQTSAVHQSDKESIQRQLDDHLTVILRLQELADRLPQTERLALQRRVAQLTMDHIYNTIMLTRSKQQLDETIETLLQQNLFPLPDRDYSTKYIWFRKLTNSRLGRQILLRTLPKMKKER
;
A
#
# COMPACT_ATOMS: atom_id res chain seq x y z
N MET A 1 28.76 -26.02 26.46
CA MET A 1 27.84 -26.21 25.31
C MET A 1 28.25 -25.17 24.25
N LYS A 2 28.84 -25.59 23.13
CA LYS A 2 29.08 -24.69 22.00
C LYS A 2 27.72 -24.51 21.30
N THR A 3 27.16 -23.31 21.32
CA THR A 3 26.03 -22.93 20.47
C THR A 3 26.47 -23.15 19.03
N VAL A 4 25.86 -24.13 18.35
CA VAL A 4 25.92 -24.27 16.92
C VAL A 4 25.34 -22.99 16.35
N ALA A 5 26.19 -22.09 15.84
CA ALA A 5 25.72 -20.93 15.11
C ALA A 5 24.89 -21.48 13.94
N ASP A 6 23.59 -21.16 13.90
CA ASP A 6 22.72 -21.47 12.78
C ASP A 6 23.25 -20.72 11.55
N ASN A 7 24.03 -21.44 10.74
CA ASN A 7 24.73 -20.89 9.58
C ASN A 7 23.77 -20.80 8.37
N ARG A 8 22.45 -20.66 8.63
CA ARG A 8 21.48 -20.44 7.55
C ARG A 8 21.72 -19.04 6.97
N GLN A 9 21.97 -19.01 5.69
CA GLN A 9 22.10 -17.77 4.94
C GLN A 9 20.80 -16.96 5.10
N GLN A 10 20.90 -15.66 5.42
CA GLN A 10 19.74 -14.79 5.54
C GLN A 10 18.97 -14.78 4.21
N PRO A 11 17.64 -15.02 4.21
CA PRO A 11 16.85 -14.95 3.00
C PRO A 11 16.98 -13.58 2.30
N LEU A 12 16.93 -13.57 0.98
CA LEU A 12 16.93 -12.33 0.22
C LEU A 12 15.60 -11.58 0.40
N VAL A 13 14.47 -12.32 0.34
CA VAL A 13 13.12 -11.74 0.46
C VAL A 13 12.28 -12.55 1.43
N SER A 14 11.63 -11.86 2.38
CA SER A 14 10.49 -12.38 3.14
C SER A 14 9.19 -11.89 2.49
N PHE A 15 8.40 -12.83 1.98
CA PHE A 15 7.06 -12.60 1.47
C PHE A 15 6.07 -12.77 2.62
N ILE A 16 5.29 -11.72 2.92
CA ILE A 16 4.31 -11.72 4.00
C ILE A 16 2.92 -11.70 3.39
N LEU A 17 2.21 -12.81 3.55
CA LEU A 17 0.86 -13.01 3.04
C LEU A 17 -0.14 -12.85 4.19
N THR A 18 -1.17 -12.02 3.98
CA THR A 18 -2.27 -11.89 4.95
C THR A 18 -3.49 -12.66 4.46
N ASP A 19 -4.06 -13.46 5.35
CA ASP A 19 -5.27 -14.24 5.10
C ASP A 19 -6.33 -13.93 6.15
N TYR A 20 -7.57 -13.74 5.71
CA TYR A 20 -8.75 -13.71 6.54
C TYR A 20 -9.97 -14.18 5.75
N ASN A 21 -10.46 -15.38 6.06
CA ASN A 21 -11.61 -15.99 5.39
C ASN A 21 -11.51 -16.00 3.85
N LEU A 22 -10.31 -16.17 3.31
CA LEU A 22 -10.10 -16.29 1.87
C LEU A 22 -10.45 -17.73 1.40
N PRO A 23 -10.94 -17.87 0.15
CA PRO A 23 -10.95 -19.18 -0.50
C PRO A 23 -9.51 -19.72 -0.58
N THR A 24 -9.27 -20.91 -0.03
CA THR A 24 -7.92 -21.50 0.03
C THR A 24 -7.23 -21.59 -1.35
N GLY A 25 -8.01 -21.82 -2.42
CA GLY A 25 -7.46 -21.83 -3.78
C GLY A 25 -6.77 -20.51 -4.18
N MET A 26 -7.27 -19.35 -3.71
CA MET A 26 -6.63 -18.06 -3.99
C MET A 26 -5.30 -17.94 -3.23
N LEU A 27 -5.28 -18.35 -1.97
CA LEU A 27 -4.07 -18.37 -1.17
C LEU A 27 -3.00 -19.29 -1.78
N CYS A 28 -3.40 -20.47 -2.29
CA CYS A 28 -2.51 -21.38 -3.01
C CYS A 28 -1.99 -20.74 -4.31
N GLU A 29 -2.83 -20.07 -5.10
CA GLU A 29 -2.38 -19.34 -6.30
C GLU A 29 -1.35 -18.24 -5.96
N CYS A 30 -1.54 -17.55 -4.84
CA CYS A 30 -0.60 -16.55 -4.32
C CYS A 30 0.75 -17.20 -4.00
N ILE A 31 0.77 -18.27 -3.20
CA ILE A 31 1.99 -19.03 -2.83
C ILE A 31 2.70 -19.54 -4.09
N ASP A 32 1.96 -20.19 -4.99
CA ASP A 32 2.50 -20.73 -6.25
C ASP A 32 3.14 -19.63 -7.12
N SER A 33 2.61 -18.41 -7.08
CA SER A 33 3.21 -17.29 -7.81
C SER A 33 4.60 -16.93 -7.29
N ILE A 34 4.84 -17.07 -5.99
CA ILE A 34 6.14 -16.86 -5.35
C ILE A 34 7.08 -18.04 -5.64
N LEU A 35 6.56 -19.27 -5.56
CA LEU A 35 7.37 -20.48 -5.79
C LEU A 35 7.86 -20.58 -7.24
N ARG A 36 7.19 -19.96 -8.20
CA ARG A 36 7.63 -19.87 -9.59
C ARG A 36 8.75 -18.86 -9.85
N LEU A 37 9.09 -18.00 -8.88
CA LEU A 37 10.19 -17.05 -9.02
C LEU A 37 11.56 -17.79 -9.02
N THR A 38 12.55 -17.14 -9.60
CA THR A 38 13.93 -17.68 -9.69
C THR A 38 14.71 -17.60 -8.36
N LEU A 39 14.00 -17.48 -7.24
CA LEU A 39 14.58 -17.54 -5.90
C LEU A 39 14.76 -18.99 -5.46
N ARG A 40 15.96 -19.34 -4.99
CA ARG A 40 16.21 -20.62 -4.35
C ARG A 40 15.47 -20.71 -3.02
N PRO A 41 15.20 -21.91 -2.48
CA PRO A 41 14.51 -22.05 -1.20
C PRO A 41 15.14 -21.25 -0.05
N GLU A 42 16.46 -21.21 0.02
CA GLU A 42 17.22 -20.45 1.04
C GLU A 42 17.23 -18.92 0.80
N GLU A 43 16.84 -18.44 -0.38
CA GLU A 43 16.73 -17.02 -0.71
C GLU A 43 15.35 -16.43 -0.44
N ARG A 44 14.35 -17.28 -0.17
CA ARG A 44 12.98 -16.85 0.11
C ARG A 44 12.49 -17.35 1.47
N GLU A 45 11.62 -16.58 2.06
CA GLU A 45 10.82 -16.93 3.24
C GLU A 45 9.38 -16.54 2.97
N ILE A 46 8.44 -17.47 3.10
CA ILE A 46 7.00 -17.21 2.87
C ILE A 46 6.29 -17.31 4.21
N ILE A 47 5.79 -16.20 4.74
CA ILE A 47 5.11 -16.12 6.02
C ILE A 47 3.63 -15.82 5.75
N ILE A 48 2.78 -16.77 6.11
CA ILE A 48 1.32 -16.66 6.00
C ILE A 48 0.77 -16.33 7.37
N VAL A 49 0.10 -15.17 7.48
CA VAL A 49 -0.55 -14.73 8.70
C VAL A 49 -2.06 -14.81 8.52
N ASP A 50 -2.66 -15.86 9.11
CA ASP A 50 -4.11 -16.03 9.22
C ASP A 50 -4.63 -15.17 10.38
N ASP A 51 -5.35 -14.12 10.04
CA ASP A 51 -5.92 -13.16 11.00
C ASP A 51 -7.22 -13.68 11.65
N GLY A 52 -7.25 -14.96 12.01
CA GLY A 52 -8.35 -15.57 12.75
C GLY A 52 -9.52 -15.98 11.85
N SER A 53 -9.25 -16.58 10.69
CA SER A 53 -10.28 -17.11 9.80
C SER A 53 -11.18 -18.13 10.51
N ASP A 54 -12.47 -18.17 10.17
CA ASP A 54 -13.43 -19.13 10.71
C ASP A 54 -13.00 -20.57 10.39
N ASN A 55 -12.55 -20.80 9.15
CA ASN A 55 -11.96 -22.05 8.69
C ASN A 55 -10.48 -21.82 8.40
N SER A 56 -9.61 -22.48 9.18
CA SER A 56 -8.16 -22.39 8.99
C SER A 56 -7.74 -23.09 7.69
N PRO A 57 -6.95 -22.45 6.82
CA PRO A 57 -6.40 -23.08 5.62
C PRO A 57 -5.24 -24.04 5.91
N MET A 58 -4.85 -24.23 7.17
CA MET A 58 -3.64 -24.96 7.57
C MET A 58 -3.55 -26.36 6.94
N ASN A 59 -4.64 -27.11 6.92
CA ASN A 59 -4.63 -28.48 6.36
C ASN A 59 -4.37 -28.49 4.86
N ASP A 60 -4.89 -27.50 4.15
CA ASP A 60 -4.71 -27.38 2.71
C ASP A 60 -3.30 -26.90 2.35
N LEU A 61 -2.61 -26.26 3.27
CA LEU A 61 -1.23 -25.78 3.11
C LEU A 61 -0.17 -26.84 3.42
N LEU A 62 -0.52 -27.99 4.00
CA LEU A 62 0.44 -29.04 4.39
C LEU A 62 1.32 -29.53 3.23
N HIS A 63 0.83 -29.49 2.01
CA HIS A 63 1.58 -29.95 0.83
C HIS A 63 2.77 -29.05 0.47
N TYR A 64 2.80 -27.79 0.97
CA TYR A 64 3.95 -26.89 0.79
C TYR A 64 5.11 -27.20 1.75
N GLY A 65 4.87 -27.99 2.82
CA GLY A 65 5.92 -28.41 3.76
C GLY A 65 6.69 -27.24 4.35
N ASP A 66 8.02 -27.30 4.23
CA ASP A 66 8.92 -26.29 4.80
C ASP A 66 9.04 -25.01 3.94
N ASP A 67 8.40 -24.95 2.78
CA ASP A 67 8.40 -23.74 1.93
C ASP A 67 7.60 -22.60 2.55
N VAL A 68 6.67 -22.86 3.49
CA VAL A 68 5.80 -21.87 4.12
C VAL A 68 5.87 -21.92 5.65
N ILE A 69 5.78 -20.74 6.26
CA ILE A 69 5.62 -20.55 7.70
C ILE A 69 4.20 -20.06 7.92
N TYR A 70 3.37 -20.90 8.54
CA TYR A 70 1.98 -20.54 8.86
C TYR A 70 1.85 -20.08 10.30
N VAL A 71 1.24 -18.93 10.49
CA VAL A 71 0.95 -18.34 11.81
C VAL A 71 -0.50 -17.92 11.86
N ARG A 72 -1.19 -18.30 12.92
CA ARG A 72 -2.56 -17.87 13.17
C ARG A 72 -2.61 -16.97 14.40
N GLN A 73 -3.33 -15.87 14.29
CA GLN A 73 -3.58 -14.95 15.38
C GLN A 73 -5.08 -14.73 15.61
N LYS A 74 -5.44 -14.09 16.72
CA LYS A 74 -6.79 -13.57 16.92
C LYS A 74 -6.98 -12.39 15.95
N ASN A 75 -8.16 -12.32 15.30
CA ASN A 75 -8.47 -11.25 14.37
C ASN A 75 -8.17 -9.88 14.97
N GLY A 76 -7.29 -9.14 14.31
CA GLY A 76 -6.83 -7.80 14.67
C GLY A 76 -6.82 -6.84 13.48
N GLY A 77 -7.26 -7.30 12.29
CA GLY A 77 -7.26 -6.56 11.04
C GLY A 77 -5.92 -6.63 10.30
N VAL A 78 -5.95 -6.27 9.01
CA VAL A 78 -4.84 -6.37 8.08
C VAL A 78 -3.55 -5.71 8.60
N SER A 79 -3.65 -4.54 9.24
CA SER A 79 -2.53 -3.83 9.86
C SER A 79 -1.81 -4.70 10.90
N THR A 80 -2.56 -5.37 11.77
CA THR A 80 -2.00 -6.25 12.81
C THR A 80 -1.37 -7.49 12.20
N ALA A 81 -2.02 -8.09 11.20
CA ALA A 81 -1.50 -9.27 10.49
C ALA A 81 -0.18 -8.94 9.76
N ARG A 82 -0.12 -7.82 9.01
CA ARG A 82 1.11 -7.36 8.36
C ARG A 82 2.22 -7.09 9.37
N ASN A 83 1.91 -6.47 10.52
CA ASN A 83 2.88 -6.23 11.59
C ASN A 83 3.42 -7.53 12.18
N THR A 84 2.58 -8.53 12.40
CA THR A 84 3.00 -9.86 12.86
C THR A 84 3.97 -10.50 11.87
N GLY A 85 3.62 -10.52 10.59
CA GLY A 85 4.51 -11.05 9.54
C GLY A 85 5.84 -10.30 9.46
N MET A 86 5.80 -8.96 9.48
CA MET A 86 7.01 -8.13 9.48
C MET A 86 7.91 -8.32 10.71
N ALA A 87 7.33 -8.64 11.86
CA ALA A 87 8.10 -8.92 13.07
C ALA A 87 8.82 -10.28 13.01
N MET A 88 8.28 -11.23 12.26
CA MET A 88 8.86 -12.57 12.05
C MET A 88 9.87 -12.62 10.90
N ALA A 89 9.76 -11.70 9.94
CA ALA A 89 10.56 -11.66 8.74
C ALA A 89 12.07 -11.59 9.04
N LYS A 90 12.85 -12.45 8.37
CA LYS A 90 14.31 -12.53 8.48
C LYS A 90 15.02 -12.08 7.19
N GLY A 91 14.27 -11.91 6.09
CA GLY A 91 14.80 -11.50 4.80
C GLY A 91 15.45 -10.13 4.81
N VAL A 92 16.38 -9.93 3.90
CA VAL A 92 17.00 -8.60 3.67
C VAL A 92 15.94 -7.61 3.20
N PHE A 93 15.02 -8.08 2.34
CA PHE A 93 13.88 -7.32 1.83
C PHE A 93 12.56 -7.94 2.30
N ILE A 94 11.53 -7.13 2.34
CA ILE A 94 10.15 -7.51 2.66
C ILE A 94 9.26 -7.19 1.47
N GLN A 95 8.40 -8.14 1.11
CA GLN A 95 7.29 -7.98 0.18
C GLN A 95 5.99 -8.32 0.89
N LEU A 96 5.07 -7.36 0.97
CA LEU A 96 3.71 -7.59 1.46
C LEU A 96 2.83 -8.05 0.29
N ILE A 97 1.96 -9.03 0.53
CA ILE A 97 1.03 -9.55 -0.47
C ILE A 97 -0.30 -9.85 0.22
N ASP A 98 -1.40 -9.39 -0.35
CA ASP A 98 -2.72 -9.83 0.10
C ASP A 98 -2.99 -11.23 -0.45
N GLY A 99 -3.48 -12.15 0.39
CA GLY A 99 -3.55 -13.59 0.06
C GLY A 99 -4.50 -13.95 -1.09
N ASP A 100 -5.32 -13.00 -1.57
CA ASP A 100 -6.17 -13.15 -2.75
C ASP A 100 -5.51 -12.65 -4.05
N ASP A 101 -4.32 -12.06 -3.95
CA ASP A 101 -3.56 -11.51 -5.06
C ASP A 101 -2.39 -12.43 -5.47
N ARG A 102 -1.59 -12.03 -6.44
CA ARG A 102 -0.42 -12.81 -6.88
C ARG A 102 0.64 -11.94 -7.54
N LEU A 103 1.87 -12.43 -7.55
CA LEU A 103 2.97 -11.82 -8.29
C LEU A 103 2.94 -12.25 -9.76
N ILE A 104 3.33 -11.35 -10.65
CA ILE A 104 3.47 -11.64 -12.08
C ILE A 104 4.94 -11.90 -12.35
N GLN A 105 5.28 -13.14 -12.75
CA GLN A 105 6.64 -13.65 -12.76
C GLN A 105 7.64 -12.72 -13.45
N ALA A 106 7.53 -12.47 -14.75
CA ALA A 106 8.56 -11.72 -15.49
C ALA A 106 8.74 -10.27 -15.00
N PRO A 107 7.68 -9.47 -14.73
CA PRO A 107 7.83 -8.15 -14.12
C PRO A 107 8.42 -8.18 -12.71
N TYR A 108 8.09 -9.19 -11.89
CA TYR A 108 8.63 -9.29 -10.54
C TYR A 108 10.10 -9.74 -10.53
N GLU A 109 10.50 -10.61 -11.47
CA GLU A 109 11.92 -10.96 -11.67
C GLU A 109 12.78 -9.72 -11.96
N HIS A 110 12.24 -8.75 -12.72
CA HIS A 110 12.94 -7.48 -12.90
C HIS A 110 13.14 -6.72 -11.56
N CYS A 111 12.16 -6.76 -10.65
CA CYS A 111 12.33 -6.17 -9.31
C CYS A 111 13.40 -6.91 -8.51
N LEU A 112 13.46 -8.26 -8.60
CA LEU A 112 14.51 -9.07 -7.98
C LEU A 112 15.90 -8.77 -8.57
N ASP A 113 15.99 -8.57 -9.88
CA ASP A 113 17.25 -8.21 -10.54
C ASP A 113 17.76 -6.85 -10.07
N ILE A 114 16.86 -5.87 -9.84
CA ILE A 114 17.28 -4.59 -9.25
C ILE A 114 17.93 -4.81 -7.89
N ILE A 115 17.32 -5.54 -6.96
CA ILE A 115 17.89 -5.75 -5.62
C ILE A 115 19.13 -6.66 -5.62
N ARG A 116 19.27 -7.54 -6.60
CA ARG A 116 20.47 -8.40 -6.78
C ARG A 116 21.69 -7.60 -7.27
N HIS A 117 21.47 -6.66 -8.20
CA HIS A 117 22.55 -5.90 -8.84
C HIS A 117 22.82 -4.57 -8.14
N GLN A 118 21.80 -3.94 -7.56
CA GLN A 118 21.91 -2.69 -6.81
C GLN A 118 21.91 -2.98 -5.30
N LYS A 119 23.11 -3.29 -4.77
CA LYS A 119 23.29 -3.72 -3.37
C LYS A 119 22.87 -2.67 -2.34
N ASP A 120 22.83 -1.41 -2.74
CA ASP A 120 22.43 -0.25 -1.95
C ASP A 120 20.93 0.11 -2.12
N ALA A 121 20.16 -0.70 -2.87
CA ALA A 121 18.72 -0.47 -3.03
C ALA A 121 18.01 -0.55 -1.67
N ASP A 122 17.22 0.47 -1.37
CA ASP A 122 16.35 0.53 -0.19
C ASP A 122 14.93 0.08 -0.52
N VAL A 123 14.41 0.55 -1.65
CA VAL A 123 13.04 0.26 -2.09
C VAL A 123 13.02 0.10 -3.62
N VAL A 124 12.31 -0.91 -4.09
CA VAL A 124 11.85 -1.00 -5.48
C VAL A 124 10.35 -0.78 -5.46
N MET A 125 9.90 0.29 -6.10
CA MET A 125 8.48 0.62 -6.27
C MET A 125 8.06 0.25 -7.69
N PHE A 126 6.99 -0.53 -7.82
CA PHE A 126 6.46 -1.06 -9.09
C PHE A 126 4.96 -0.82 -9.20
N ASP A 127 4.34 -1.27 -10.28
CA ASP A 127 2.92 -1.09 -10.55
C ASP A 127 2.14 -2.40 -10.42
N PHE A 128 0.82 -2.29 -10.39
CA PHE A 128 -0.11 -3.41 -10.41
C PHE A 128 -0.98 -3.38 -11.67
N THR A 129 -1.68 -4.49 -11.90
CA THR A 129 -2.67 -4.63 -12.97
C THR A 129 -3.84 -5.49 -12.51
N HIS A 130 -5.01 -5.25 -13.09
CA HIS A 130 -6.19 -6.12 -13.01
C HIS A 130 -6.30 -7.02 -14.25
N ASP A 131 -5.43 -6.81 -15.24
CA ASP A 131 -5.44 -7.57 -16.50
C ASP A 131 -4.58 -8.83 -16.37
N GLU A 132 -5.19 -9.98 -16.59
CA GLU A 132 -4.53 -11.30 -16.62
C GLU A 132 -3.77 -11.57 -17.92
N GLY A 133 -3.87 -10.69 -18.90
CA GLY A 133 -3.20 -10.80 -20.19
C GLY A 133 -1.68 -10.78 -20.07
N ARG A 134 -1.02 -10.99 -21.20
CA ARG A 134 0.44 -11.02 -21.27
C ARG A 134 1.04 -9.66 -20.89
N GLN A 135 1.85 -9.65 -19.84
CA GLN A 135 2.60 -8.47 -19.39
C GLN A 135 3.94 -8.36 -20.13
N ALA A 136 4.52 -7.17 -20.11
CA ALA A 136 5.87 -6.95 -20.61
C ALA A 136 6.88 -7.83 -19.87
N SER A 137 7.91 -8.28 -20.59
CA SER A 137 8.97 -9.15 -20.06
C SER A 137 10.36 -8.51 -20.09
N THR A 138 10.47 -7.31 -20.65
CA THR A 138 11.73 -6.57 -20.74
C THR A 138 11.54 -5.18 -20.16
N PHE A 139 12.43 -4.81 -19.25
CA PHE A 139 12.39 -3.54 -18.53
C PHE A 139 13.78 -2.94 -18.48
N THR A 140 13.86 -1.62 -18.39
CA THR A 140 15.12 -0.92 -18.11
C THR A 140 15.22 -0.63 -16.62
N THR A 141 16.41 -0.80 -16.03
CA THR A 141 16.63 -0.44 -14.65
C THR A 141 16.57 1.10 -14.51
N PRO A 142 15.65 1.64 -13.69
CA PRO A 142 15.51 3.07 -13.51
C PRO A 142 16.70 3.64 -12.72
N ARG A 143 16.90 4.96 -12.83
CA ARG A 143 17.83 5.66 -11.94
C ARG A 143 17.22 5.78 -10.54
N ALA A 144 18.00 5.50 -9.51
CA ALA A 144 17.59 5.69 -8.14
C ALA A 144 17.39 7.19 -7.81
N LYS A 145 16.36 7.46 -7.01
CA LYS A 145 16.11 8.75 -6.36
C LYS A 145 16.00 8.51 -4.84
N SER A 146 16.23 9.54 -4.02
CA SER A 146 15.78 9.42 -2.62
C SER A 146 14.25 9.40 -2.56
N GLY A 147 13.68 8.75 -1.55
CA GLY A 147 12.23 8.70 -1.41
C GLY A 147 11.62 10.10 -1.21
N THR A 148 12.35 11.00 -0.55
CA THR A 148 11.98 12.41 -0.40
C THR A 148 11.96 13.13 -1.75
N GLU A 149 12.96 12.93 -2.61
CA GLU A 149 13.00 13.48 -3.97
C GLU A 149 11.84 12.93 -4.79
N LEU A 150 11.62 11.62 -4.74
CA LEU A 150 10.52 10.94 -5.45
C LEU A 150 9.16 11.53 -5.05
N MET A 151 8.89 11.64 -3.76
CA MET A 151 7.62 12.18 -3.25
C MET A 151 7.39 13.65 -3.62
N ARG A 152 8.45 14.42 -3.86
CA ARG A 152 8.35 15.83 -4.30
C ARG A 152 8.06 15.98 -5.78
N SER A 153 8.52 15.04 -6.61
CA SER A 153 8.43 15.12 -8.08
C SER A 153 7.37 14.20 -8.68
N GLU A 154 7.08 13.07 -8.04
CA GLU A 154 6.23 12.02 -8.60
C GLU A 154 4.99 11.78 -7.74
N ASN A 155 4.00 11.09 -8.32
CA ASN A 155 2.89 10.52 -7.56
C ASN A 155 3.27 9.11 -7.12
N ILE A 156 3.32 8.90 -5.81
CA ILE A 156 3.61 7.58 -5.24
C ILE A 156 2.38 6.67 -5.25
N ARG A 157 2.62 5.35 -5.27
CA ARG A 157 1.54 4.36 -5.09
C ARG A 157 1.08 4.39 -3.63
N GLY A 158 -0.24 4.35 -3.42
CA GLY A 158 -0.82 4.26 -2.07
C GLY A 158 -0.71 2.87 -1.48
N THR A 159 -0.79 1.81 -2.29
CA THR A 159 -0.80 0.42 -1.81
C THR A 159 0.59 -0.09 -1.46
N ALA A 160 0.75 -0.64 -0.25
CA ALA A 160 2.00 -1.17 0.27
C ALA A 160 2.48 -2.42 -0.48
N CYS A 161 1.58 -3.16 -1.12
CA CYS A 161 1.92 -4.35 -1.91
C CYS A 161 2.76 -4.05 -3.15
N CYS A 162 2.81 -2.79 -3.60
CA CYS A 162 3.65 -2.33 -4.72
C CYS A 162 5.07 -1.92 -4.31
N TYR A 163 5.52 -2.31 -3.12
CA TYR A 163 6.83 -1.97 -2.57
C TYR A 163 7.58 -3.21 -2.12
N LEU A 164 8.72 -3.49 -2.76
CA LEU A 164 9.74 -4.40 -2.26
C LEU A 164 10.76 -3.55 -1.50
N PHE A 165 10.81 -3.65 -0.19
CA PHE A 165 11.59 -2.72 0.64
C PHE A 165 12.55 -3.43 1.59
N ARG A 166 13.71 -2.81 1.80
CA ARG A 166 14.74 -3.29 2.71
C ARG A 166 14.26 -3.23 4.16
N GLN A 167 14.40 -4.31 4.91
CA GLN A 167 13.95 -4.42 6.29
C GLN A 167 14.60 -3.34 7.20
N SER A 168 15.86 -3.00 6.99
CA SER A 168 16.54 -1.98 7.79
C SER A 168 15.98 -0.57 7.58
N VAL A 169 15.46 -0.25 6.38
CA VAL A 169 14.83 1.05 6.07
C VAL A 169 13.50 1.18 6.80
N ARG A 170 12.74 0.08 6.92
CA ARG A 170 11.52 0.08 7.72
C ARG A 170 11.81 0.40 9.20
N SER A 171 12.92 -0.13 9.76
CA SER A 171 13.27 0.06 11.18
C SER A 171 12.09 -0.30 12.11
N GLN A 172 11.59 0.67 12.88
CA GLN A 172 10.45 0.51 13.79
C GLN A 172 9.10 0.91 13.16
N LEU A 173 9.06 1.22 11.85
CA LEU A 173 7.82 1.57 11.19
C LEU A 173 6.88 0.35 11.15
N THR A 174 5.65 0.55 11.59
CA THR A 174 4.57 -0.44 11.60
C THR A 174 3.29 0.18 11.05
N PHE A 175 2.37 -0.66 10.62
CA PHE A 175 1.00 -0.22 10.33
C PHE A 175 0.28 0.14 11.62
N THR A 176 -0.59 1.13 11.58
CA THR A 176 -1.40 1.52 12.73
C THR A 176 -2.57 0.54 12.91
N PRO A 177 -2.62 -0.22 14.04
CA PRO A 177 -3.76 -1.07 14.32
C PRO A 177 -5.05 -0.26 14.45
N GLY A 178 -6.17 -0.83 13.97
CA GLY A 178 -7.50 -0.20 14.07
C GLY A 178 -7.84 0.71 12.89
N ILE A 179 -6.89 1.17 12.08
CA ILE A 179 -7.15 1.78 10.77
C ILE A 179 -7.52 0.68 9.79
N ARG A 180 -8.71 0.75 9.22
CA ARG A 180 -9.21 -0.25 8.26
C ARG A 180 -9.09 0.24 6.81
N TYR A 181 -9.07 1.56 6.60
CA TYR A 181 -8.99 2.20 5.30
C TYR A 181 -7.89 3.25 5.28
N GLY A 182 -6.95 3.10 4.35
CA GLY A 182 -5.85 4.05 4.19
C GLY A 182 -4.63 3.75 5.05
N GLU A 183 -4.53 2.58 5.67
CA GLU A 183 -3.36 2.11 6.42
C GLU A 183 -2.10 2.09 5.54
N ASP A 184 -2.25 1.71 4.28
CA ASP A 184 -1.19 1.73 3.28
C ASP A 184 -0.75 3.16 2.95
N GLU A 185 -1.69 4.08 2.87
CA GLU A 185 -1.44 5.50 2.60
C GLU A 185 -0.76 6.21 3.77
N GLU A 186 -0.89 5.67 4.99
CA GLU A 186 -0.11 6.09 6.15
C GLU A 186 1.30 5.50 6.12
N PHE A 187 1.45 4.22 5.79
CA PHE A 187 2.70 3.48 5.85
C PHE A 187 3.68 3.89 4.73
N THR A 188 3.22 3.92 3.47
CA THR A 188 4.10 4.08 2.30
C THR A 188 4.88 5.40 2.26
N PRO A 189 4.31 6.58 2.55
CA PRO A 189 5.10 7.80 2.59
C PRO A 189 6.10 7.82 3.75
N GLN A 190 5.77 7.20 4.88
CA GLN A 190 6.70 7.09 5.99
C GLN A 190 7.88 6.15 5.68
N LEU A 191 7.65 5.10 4.90
CA LEU A 191 8.72 4.23 4.38
C LEU A 191 9.63 5.03 3.43
N LEU A 192 9.04 5.77 2.49
CA LEU A 192 9.79 6.51 1.48
C LEU A 192 10.67 7.61 2.07
N ILE A 193 10.20 8.38 3.06
CA ILE A 193 11.05 9.43 3.68
C ILE A 193 12.28 8.87 4.40
N ARG A 194 12.36 7.56 4.64
CA ARG A 194 13.51 6.86 5.23
C ARG A 194 14.45 6.26 4.19
N ALA A 195 14.03 6.22 2.93
CA ALA A 195 14.73 5.54 1.85
C ALA A 195 15.60 6.52 1.06
N GLU A 196 16.89 6.21 0.95
CA GLU A 196 17.86 7.00 0.17
C GLU A 196 17.96 6.54 -1.29
N ARG A 197 17.64 5.26 -1.57
CA ARG A 197 17.80 4.63 -2.87
C ARG A 197 16.52 3.90 -3.29
N VAL A 198 15.60 4.65 -3.90
CA VAL A 198 14.33 4.15 -4.42
C VAL A 198 14.40 3.99 -5.93
N TYR A 199 14.09 2.80 -6.42
CA TYR A 199 13.99 2.47 -7.84
C TYR A 199 12.51 2.39 -8.22
N LEU A 200 12.04 3.37 -8.99
CA LEU A 200 10.66 3.40 -9.51
C LEU A 200 10.65 2.77 -10.90
N THR A 201 10.08 1.57 -11.02
CA THR A 201 9.91 0.86 -12.29
C THR A 201 8.46 0.88 -12.76
N GLU A 202 8.25 0.83 -14.09
CA GLU A 202 6.93 0.70 -14.71
C GLU A 202 6.44 -0.76 -14.78
N ALA A 203 7.21 -1.71 -14.21
CA ALA A 203 6.87 -3.11 -14.18
C ALA A 203 5.54 -3.33 -13.45
N LYS A 204 4.55 -3.91 -14.11
CA LYS A 204 3.29 -4.34 -13.48
C LYS A 204 3.51 -5.70 -12.83
N ALA A 205 4.20 -5.69 -11.69
CA ALA A 205 4.68 -6.90 -11.04
C ALA A 205 3.66 -7.56 -10.10
N TYR A 206 2.55 -6.89 -9.86
CA TYR A 206 1.50 -7.32 -8.94
C TYR A 206 0.17 -7.45 -9.68
N PHE A 207 -0.50 -8.59 -9.54
CA PHE A 207 -1.86 -8.79 -10.02
C PHE A 207 -2.83 -8.55 -8.88
N TYR A 208 -3.59 -7.48 -8.97
CA TYR A 208 -4.62 -7.10 -8.01
C TYR A 208 -5.96 -7.69 -8.44
N ARG A 209 -6.49 -8.64 -7.66
CA ARG A 209 -7.76 -9.30 -7.93
C ARG A 209 -8.95 -8.46 -7.46
N GLU A 210 -9.84 -8.12 -8.38
CA GLU A 210 -11.10 -7.46 -8.01
C GLU A 210 -12.09 -8.49 -7.46
N ARG A 211 -12.58 -8.28 -6.23
CA ARG A 211 -13.63 -9.10 -5.63
C ARG A 211 -14.77 -8.22 -5.14
N GLN A 212 -16.01 -8.69 -5.35
CA GLN A 212 -17.21 -7.98 -4.84
C GLN A 212 -17.26 -7.94 -3.30
N THR A 213 -16.59 -8.89 -2.63
CA THR A 213 -16.50 -8.99 -1.17
C THR A 213 -15.36 -8.19 -0.56
N SER A 214 -14.57 -7.48 -1.37
CA SER A 214 -13.48 -6.63 -0.86
C SER A 214 -14.02 -5.54 0.08
N ALA A 215 -13.25 -5.22 1.13
CA ALA A 215 -13.59 -4.19 2.10
C ALA A 215 -13.92 -2.83 1.44
N VAL A 216 -13.29 -2.53 0.31
CA VAL A 216 -13.49 -1.28 -0.46
C VAL A 216 -14.89 -1.19 -1.10
N HIS A 217 -15.59 -2.32 -1.28
CA HIS A 217 -16.92 -2.36 -1.91
C HIS A 217 -18.08 -2.30 -0.90
N GLN A 218 -17.82 -2.22 0.39
CA GLN A 218 -18.88 -2.04 1.39
C GLN A 218 -19.49 -0.63 1.25
N SER A 219 -20.81 -0.58 1.01
CA SER A 219 -21.53 0.64 0.67
C SER A 219 -22.62 1.02 1.69
N ASP A 220 -22.66 0.36 2.85
CA ASP A 220 -23.54 0.76 3.95
C ASP A 220 -23.04 2.05 4.61
N LYS A 221 -23.94 2.75 5.29
CA LYS A 221 -23.63 4.07 5.85
C LYS A 221 -22.53 4.04 6.91
N GLU A 222 -22.46 2.99 7.72
CA GLU A 222 -21.45 2.87 8.79
C GLU A 222 -20.07 2.63 8.19
N SER A 223 -19.97 1.77 7.18
CA SER A 223 -18.73 1.52 6.45
C SER A 223 -18.23 2.76 5.72
N ILE A 224 -19.14 3.53 5.08
CA ILE A 224 -18.78 4.80 4.43
C ILE A 224 -18.25 5.81 5.46
N GLN A 225 -18.95 5.97 6.59
CA GLN A 225 -18.51 6.89 7.64
C GLN A 225 -17.15 6.48 8.17
N ARG A 226 -16.98 5.20 8.48
CA ARG A 226 -15.69 4.67 8.92
C ARG A 226 -14.56 4.91 7.92
N GLN A 227 -14.82 4.72 6.64
CA GLN A 227 -13.83 4.98 5.59
C GLN A 227 -13.40 6.45 5.58
N LEU A 228 -14.35 7.37 5.71
CA LEU A 228 -14.05 8.81 5.76
C LEU A 228 -13.29 9.19 7.04
N ASP A 229 -13.67 8.63 8.18
CA ASP A 229 -13.02 8.89 9.47
C ASP A 229 -11.59 8.35 9.51
N ASP A 230 -11.36 7.13 9.01
CA ASP A 230 -10.04 6.52 8.92
C ASP A 230 -9.12 7.35 7.99
N HIS A 231 -9.61 7.74 6.79
CA HIS A 231 -8.84 8.60 5.87
C HIS A 231 -8.48 9.96 6.49
N LEU A 232 -9.43 10.60 7.18
CA LEU A 232 -9.14 11.86 7.87
C LEU A 232 -8.10 11.66 8.97
N THR A 233 -8.21 10.58 9.74
CA THR A 233 -7.24 10.21 10.78
C THR A 233 -5.84 10.05 10.20
N VAL A 234 -5.69 9.35 9.08
CA VAL A 234 -4.41 9.17 8.37
C VAL A 234 -3.84 10.53 7.92
N ILE A 235 -4.66 11.39 7.32
CA ILE A 235 -4.24 12.73 6.89
C ILE A 235 -3.70 13.55 8.05
N LEU A 236 -4.42 13.58 9.18
CA LEU A 236 -4.02 14.35 10.38
C LEU A 236 -2.74 13.82 10.98
N ARG A 237 -2.56 12.50 11.06
CA ARG A 237 -1.33 11.87 11.58
C ARG A 237 -0.12 12.17 10.68
N LEU A 238 -0.30 12.13 9.35
CA LEU A 238 0.76 12.48 8.41
C LEU A 238 1.10 13.99 8.48
N GLN A 239 0.11 14.86 8.68
CA GLN A 239 0.34 16.29 8.89
C GLN A 239 1.13 16.55 10.17
N GLU A 240 0.73 15.92 11.29
CA GLU A 240 1.45 16.03 12.57
C GLU A 240 2.90 15.52 12.45
N LEU A 241 3.10 14.42 11.73
CA LEU A 241 4.45 13.94 11.43
C LEU A 241 5.23 14.94 10.59
N ALA A 242 4.63 15.50 9.54
CA ALA A 242 5.29 16.48 8.69
C ALA A 242 5.80 17.70 9.47
N ASP A 243 5.03 18.17 10.46
CA ASP A 243 5.40 19.34 11.26
C ASP A 243 6.64 19.11 12.16
N ARG A 244 6.99 17.85 12.43
CA ARG A 244 8.15 17.43 13.22
C ARG A 244 9.39 17.14 12.37
N LEU A 245 9.26 17.07 11.05
CA LEU A 245 10.35 16.69 10.14
C LEU A 245 11.19 17.91 9.71
N PRO A 246 12.46 17.67 9.31
CA PRO A 246 13.27 18.67 8.62
C PRO A 246 12.58 19.19 7.36
N GLN A 247 13.00 20.33 6.87
CA GLN A 247 12.30 21.06 5.80
C GLN A 247 12.08 20.22 4.52
N THR A 248 13.07 19.45 4.11
CA THR A 248 13.02 18.69 2.86
C THR A 248 11.99 17.59 2.90
N GLU A 249 12.00 16.78 3.97
CA GLU A 249 11.06 15.69 4.24
C GLU A 249 9.67 16.22 4.54
N ARG A 250 9.59 17.35 5.26
CA ARG A 250 8.32 18.06 5.52
C ARG A 250 7.61 18.43 4.22
N LEU A 251 8.31 19.05 3.29
CA LEU A 251 7.74 19.46 1.99
C LEU A 251 7.28 18.28 1.16
N ALA A 252 8.02 17.16 1.21
CA ALA A 252 7.65 15.92 0.55
C ALA A 252 6.35 15.33 1.14
N LEU A 253 6.29 15.23 2.46
CA LEU A 253 5.13 14.68 3.14
C LEU A 253 3.90 15.59 3.04
N GLN A 254 4.07 16.91 3.13
CA GLN A 254 2.99 17.88 2.91
C GLN A 254 2.41 17.82 1.48
N ARG A 255 3.23 17.43 0.48
CA ARG A 255 2.71 17.19 -0.86
C ARG A 255 1.75 15.98 -0.86
N ARG A 256 2.11 14.90 -0.15
CA ARG A 256 1.24 13.72 -0.02
C ARG A 256 -0.02 14.03 0.79
N VAL A 257 0.10 14.73 1.90
CA VAL A 257 -1.05 15.21 2.71
C VAL A 257 -2.06 15.97 1.86
N ALA A 258 -1.58 16.90 1.01
CA ALA A 258 -2.46 17.65 0.12
C ALA A 258 -3.18 16.76 -0.92
N GLN A 259 -2.51 15.72 -1.44
CA GLN A 259 -3.15 14.74 -2.33
C GLN A 259 -4.24 13.96 -1.58
N LEU A 260 -3.93 13.42 -0.41
CA LEU A 260 -4.89 12.67 0.40
C LEU A 260 -6.08 13.53 0.84
N THR A 261 -5.83 14.82 1.16
CA THR A 261 -6.92 15.78 1.44
C THR A 261 -7.85 15.96 0.24
N MET A 262 -7.29 16.05 -0.96
CA MET A 262 -8.08 16.10 -2.19
C MET A 262 -8.91 14.82 -2.38
N ASP A 263 -8.29 13.64 -2.18
CA ASP A 263 -8.94 12.35 -2.31
C ASP A 263 -10.05 12.18 -1.24
N HIS A 264 -9.83 12.67 -0.03
CA HIS A 264 -10.83 12.69 1.03
C HIS A 264 -12.07 13.52 0.64
N ILE A 265 -11.89 14.73 0.10
CA ILE A 265 -13.00 15.57 -0.40
C ILE A 265 -13.70 14.87 -1.57
N TYR A 266 -12.95 14.29 -2.50
CA TYR A 266 -13.50 13.53 -3.62
C TYR A 266 -14.35 12.35 -3.13
N ASN A 267 -13.82 11.55 -2.19
CA ASN A 267 -14.52 10.40 -1.61
C ASN A 267 -15.77 10.85 -0.84
N THR A 268 -15.72 11.94 -0.08
CA THR A 268 -16.90 12.51 0.57
C THR A 268 -18.01 12.81 -0.46
N ILE A 269 -17.69 13.45 -1.58
CA ILE A 269 -18.64 13.73 -2.65
C ILE A 269 -19.21 12.44 -3.26
N MET A 270 -18.33 11.48 -3.57
CA MET A 270 -18.69 10.27 -4.32
C MET A 270 -19.52 9.30 -3.47
N LEU A 271 -19.15 9.13 -2.21
CA LEU A 271 -19.75 8.13 -1.31
C LEU A 271 -21.03 8.66 -0.66
N THR A 272 -21.06 9.93 -0.25
CA THR A 272 -22.21 10.48 0.50
C THR A 272 -23.21 11.18 -0.39
N ARG A 273 -22.76 11.85 -1.45
CA ARG A 273 -23.57 12.73 -2.31
C ARG A 273 -24.35 13.79 -1.51
N SER A 274 -23.90 14.08 -0.32
CA SER A 274 -24.54 14.97 0.64
C SER A 274 -23.86 16.33 0.67
N LYS A 275 -24.63 17.39 0.47
CA LYS A 275 -24.12 18.76 0.63
C LYS A 275 -23.70 19.02 2.08
N GLN A 276 -24.51 18.56 3.04
CA GLN A 276 -24.25 18.75 4.45
C GLN A 276 -22.92 18.10 4.83
N GLN A 277 -22.71 16.83 4.47
CA GLN A 277 -21.48 16.09 4.76
C GLN A 277 -20.24 16.76 4.13
N LEU A 278 -20.38 17.27 2.90
CA LEU A 278 -19.29 18.01 2.24
C LEU A 278 -18.98 19.33 2.97
N ASP A 279 -20.01 20.09 3.37
CA ASP A 279 -19.81 21.35 4.09
C ASP A 279 -19.15 21.10 5.47
N GLU A 280 -19.56 20.07 6.21
CA GLU A 280 -18.94 19.61 7.47
C GLU A 280 -17.47 19.19 7.26
N THR A 281 -17.19 18.41 6.23
CA THR A 281 -15.82 18.01 5.87
C THR A 281 -14.94 19.22 5.58
N ILE A 282 -15.42 20.16 4.78
CA ILE A 282 -14.66 21.39 4.46
C ILE A 282 -14.39 22.22 5.71
N GLU A 283 -15.38 22.33 6.62
CA GLU A 283 -15.20 23.05 7.88
C GLU A 283 -14.13 22.37 8.77
N THR A 284 -14.16 21.05 8.91
CA THR A 284 -13.15 20.29 9.62
C THR A 284 -11.75 20.50 9.02
N LEU A 285 -11.63 20.43 7.69
CA LEU A 285 -10.34 20.64 7.01
C LEU A 285 -9.84 22.09 7.15
N LEU A 286 -10.72 23.09 7.21
CA LEU A 286 -10.37 24.48 7.51
C LEU A 286 -9.79 24.63 8.91
N GLN A 287 -10.44 24.03 9.92
CA GLN A 287 -9.97 24.04 11.32
C GLN A 287 -8.60 23.39 11.49
N GLN A 288 -8.28 22.41 10.64
CA GLN A 288 -7.00 21.69 10.63
C GLN A 288 -5.95 22.30 9.70
N ASN A 289 -6.19 23.46 9.11
CA ASN A 289 -5.32 24.13 8.14
C ASN A 289 -4.98 23.28 6.88
N LEU A 290 -5.85 22.34 6.54
CA LEU A 290 -5.73 21.47 5.36
C LEU A 290 -6.51 22.00 4.14
N PHE A 291 -7.32 23.02 4.35
CA PHE A 291 -8.10 23.71 3.32
C PHE A 291 -7.92 25.24 3.45
N PRO A 292 -7.86 26.01 2.35
CA PRO A 292 -8.07 25.61 0.95
C PRO A 292 -6.94 24.71 0.40
N LEU A 293 -7.27 23.87 -0.60
CA LEU A 293 -6.27 23.03 -1.26
C LEU A 293 -5.17 23.90 -1.88
N PRO A 294 -3.88 23.57 -1.65
CA PRO A 294 -2.76 24.38 -2.11
C PRO A 294 -2.61 24.35 -3.63
N ASP A 295 -2.02 25.41 -4.18
CA ASP A 295 -1.66 25.49 -5.60
C ASP A 295 -0.39 24.68 -5.86
N ARG A 296 -0.55 23.49 -6.42
CA ARG A 296 0.54 22.57 -6.76
C ARG A 296 0.25 21.86 -8.08
N ASP A 297 1.29 21.60 -8.84
CA ASP A 297 1.20 20.85 -10.09
C ASP A 297 1.24 19.34 -9.81
N TYR A 298 0.07 18.69 -9.86
CA TYR A 298 -0.02 17.22 -9.83
C TYR A 298 -0.50 16.67 -11.17
N SER A 299 -1.61 17.20 -11.67
CA SER A 299 -2.20 16.87 -12.97
C SER A 299 -3.25 17.92 -13.35
N THR A 300 -3.63 17.97 -14.64
CA THR A 300 -4.72 18.84 -15.11
C THR A 300 -6.03 18.61 -14.34
N LYS A 301 -6.33 17.33 -14.02
CA LYS A 301 -7.53 16.98 -13.22
C LYS A 301 -7.48 17.58 -11.81
N TYR A 302 -6.31 17.54 -11.16
CA TYR A 302 -6.11 18.17 -9.85
C TYR A 302 -6.36 19.66 -9.89
N ILE A 303 -5.79 20.37 -10.87
CA ILE A 303 -5.93 21.83 -11.00
C ILE A 303 -7.41 22.23 -11.09
N TRP A 304 -8.19 21.53 -11.94
CA TRP A 304 -9.61 21.78 -12.08
C TRP A 304 -10.40 21.41 -10.81
N PHE A 305 -10.12 20.27 -10.22
CA PHE A 305 -10.77 19.82 -8.99
C PHE A 305 -10.52 20.82 -7.86
N ARG A 306 -9.27 21.24 -7.65
CA ARG A 306 -8.88 22.25 -6.67
C ARG A 306 -9.64 23.57 -6.87
N LYS A 307 -9.64 24.11 -8.10
CA LYS A 307 -10.34 25.37 -8.40
C LYS A 307 -11.84 25.29 -8.07
N LEU A 308 -12.47 24.19 -8.44
CA LEU A 308 -13.90 23.98 -8.15
C LEU A 308 -14.13 23.79 -6.66
N THR A 309 -13.31 22.98 -5.98
CA THR A 309 -13.47 22.66 -4.56
C THR A 309 -13.25 23.90 -3.68
N ASN A 310 -12.28 24.75 -4.01
CA ASN A 310 -12.00 25.99 -3.28
C ASN A 310 -13.11 27.05 -3.45
N SER A 311 -14.06 26.88 -4.38
CA SER A 311 -15.21 27.75 -4.63
C SER A 311 -16.51 27.15 -4.12
N ARG A 312 -17.35 27.93 -3.41
CA ARG A 312 -18.68 27.48 -2.97
C ARG A 312 -19.56 27.01 -4.13
N LEU A 313 -19.59 27.76 -5.23
CA LEU A 313 -20.34 27.40 -6.43
C LEU A 313 -19.77 26.15 -7.09
N GLY A 314 -18.44 26.06 -7.16
CA GLY A 314 -17.75 24.90 -7.72
C GLY A 314 -18.04 23.60 -6.95
N ARG A 315 -18.14 23.63 -5.61
CA ARG A 315 -18.54 22.46 -4.81
C ARG A 315 -19.95 21.96 -5.15
N GLN A 316 -20.89 22.88 -5.41
CA GLN A 316 -22.23 22.49 -5.85
C GLN A 316 -22.25 21.84 -7.23
N ILE A 317 -21.39 22.33 -8.15
CA ILE A 317 -21.20 21.70 -9.47
C ILE A 317 -20.62 20.30 -9.30
N LEU A 318 -19.56 20.13 -8.50
CA LEU A 318 -18.93 18.82 -8.25
C LEU A 318 -19.92 17.80 -7.68
N LEU A 319 -20.72 18.19 -6.68
CA LEU A 319 -21.76 17.31 -6.11
C LEU A 319 -22.78 16.79 -7.14
N ARG A 320 -23.09 17.60 -8.16
CA ARG A 320 -24.07 17.23 -9.20
C ARG A 320 -23.46 16.42 -10.35
N THR A 321 -22.21 16.66 -10.67
CA THR A 321 -21.57 16.13 -11.89
C THR A 321 -20.70 14.90 -11.63
N LEU A 322 -19.84 14.91 -10.60
CA LEU A 322 -18.92 13.81 -10.34
C LEU A 322 -19.59 12.43 -10.18
N PRO A 323 -20.69 12.28 -9.40
CA PRO A 323 -21.34 10.99 -9.25
C PRO A 323 -21.98 10.44 -10.55
N LYS A 324 -22.26 11.31 -11.54
CA LYS A 324 -22.79 10.89 -12.83
C LYS A 324 -21.71 10.41 -13.78
N MET A 325 -20.54 11.03 -13.78
CA MET A 325 -19.41 10.69 -14.66
C MET A 325 -18.84 9.28 -14.41
N LYS A 326 -19.00 8.71 -13.20
CA LYS A 326 -18.53 7.34 -12.89
C LYS A 326 -19.51 6.26 -13.37
N LYS A 327 -20.78 6.60 -13.69
CA LYS A 327 -21.75 5.62 -14.21
C LYS A 327 -21.58 5.32 -15.70
N GLU A 328 -20.79 6.13 -16.43
CA GLU A 328 -20.60 6.02 -17.88
C GLU A 328 -19.26 5.35 -18.25
N ARG A 329 -18.53 4.81 -17.28
CA ARG A 329 -17.29 4.03 -17.47
C ARG A 329 -17.46 2.63 -16.90
#